data_5a123bed550124a99f37327329dde75f
#
_entry.id   5a123bed550124a99f37327329dde75f
#
_cell.length_a   1.000
_cell.length_b   1.000
_cell.length_c   1.000
_cell.angle_alpha   90.00
_cell.angle_beta   90.00
_cell.angle_gamma   90.00
#
_symmetry.space_group_name_H-M   'P 1'
#
loop_
_entity.id
_entity.type
_entity.pdbx_description
1 polymer ?
#
loop_
_entity_poly.entity_id
_entity_poly.type
_entity_poly.pdbx_seq_one_letter_code
_entity_poly.pdbx_strand_id
1 'polypeptide(L)'
;FIVSCEKGFKSMIAKSPRLGVPVVGLRVVINDGSSHAVDSSDIAFQEAARGAFRDFFPRANPKILEPIMKLSIEGPAEFSGNMLGLIMQRRGIVLGSTEEDGVARVDAEVPLSEMFGFSTPLRSSTQGKAEFTMEFAKYAETPSNITEDLLKKAAAAKEAARK
;
A
#
# COMPACT_ATOMS: atom_id res chain seq x y z
N PHE A 1 -15.13 -24.34 18.86
CA PHE A 1 -15.07 -23.96 17.43
C PHE A 1 -14.74 -22.48 17.15
N ILE A 2 -14.70 -21.63 18.19
CA ILE A 2 -14.27 -20.21 18.02
C ILE A 2 -12.85 -20.12 17.50
N VAL A 3 -11.94 -20.95 18.01
CA VAL A 3 -10.54 -21.02 17.52
C VAL A 3 -10.47 -21.44 16.06
N SER A 4 -11.35 -22.34 15.62
CA SER A 4 -11.46 -22.75 14.22
C SER A 4 -11.89 -21.60 13.31
N CYS A 5 -12.85 -20.80 13.75
CA CYS A 5 -13.27 -19.57 13.04
C CYS A 5 -12.13 -18.57 12.96
N GLU A 6 -11.38 -18.36 14.04
CA GLU A 6 -10.21 -17.47 14.07
C GLU A 6 -9.15 -17.90 13.04
N LYS A 7 -8.84 -19.19 12.98
CA LYS A 7 -7.91 -19.74 11.96
C LYS A 7 -8.41 -19.46 10.54
N GLY A 8 -9.70 -19.65 10.29
CA GLY A 8 -10.33 -19.35 9.00
C GLY A 8 -10.18 -17.89 8.60
N PHE A 9 -10.49 -16.95 9.49
CA PHE A 9 -10.32 -15.52 9.25
C PHE A 9 -8.86 -15.12 9.05
N LYS A 10 -7.95 -15.64 9.88
CA LYS A 10 -6.51 -15.37 9.74
C LYS A 10 -5.95 -15.81 8.39
N SER A 11 -6.41 -16.94 7.85
CA SER A 11 -6.00 -17.39 6.51
C SER A 11 -6.47 -16.44 5.40
N MET A 12 -7.61 -15.80 5.57
CA MET A 12 -8.16 -14.86 4.59
C MET A 12 -7.51 -13.48 4.64
N ILE A 13 -7.14 -12.99 5.84
CA ILE A 13 -6.49 -11.69 5.98
C ILE A 13 -5.03 -11.71 5.51
N ALA A 14 -4.38 -12.87 5.50
CA ALA A 14 -3.02 -13.01 4.99
C ALA A 14 -2.94 -12.73 3.48
N LYS A 15 -4.01 -13.02 2.75
CA LYS A 15 -4.11 -12.85 1.30
C LYS A 15 -5.52 -12.45 0.91
N SER A 16 -5.73 -11.16 0.72
CA SER A 16 -7.06 -10.62 0.42
C SER A 16 -7.68 -11.18 -0.87
N PRO A 17 -9.01 -11.34 -0.93
CA PRO A 17 -9.69 -11.84 -2.12
C PRO A 17 -9.51 -10.95 -3.36
N ARG A 18 -9.36 -9.65 -3.20
CA ARG A 18 -9.26 -8.69 -4.31
C ARG A 18 -7.86 -8.61 -4.91
N LEU A 19 -6.85 -8.33 -4.08
CA LEU A 19 -5.47 -8.07 -4.54
C LEU A 19 -4.47 -9.16 -4.19
N GLY A 20 -4.82 -10.07 -3.26
CA GLY A 20 -3.90 -11.07 -2.76
C GLY A 20 -2.81 -10.50 -1.84
N VAL A 21 -3.02 -9.32 -1.28
CA VAL A 21 -2.14 -8.67 -0.29
C VAL A 21 -2.74 -8.78 1.11
N PRO A 22 -1.94 -8.64 2.18
CA PRO A 22 -2.45 -8.69 3.54
C PRO A 22 -3.51 -7.62 3.83
N VAL A 23 -4.47 -7.96 4.68
CA VAL A 23 -5.52 -7.05 5.17
C VAL A 23 -5.15 -6.58 6.57
N VAL A 24 -5.27 -5.29 6.83
CA VAL A 24 -5.00 -4.66 8.12
C VAL A 24 -6.17 -3.76 8.54
N GLY A 25 -6.22 -3.38 9.81
CA GLY A 25 -7.25 -2.48 10.32
C GLY A 25 -8.65 -3.09 10.33
N LEU A 26 -8.76 -4.41 10.46
CA LEU A 26 -10.01 -5.16 10.51
C LEU A 26 -10.29 -5.68 11.92
N ARG A 27 -11.53 -5.54 12.36
CA ARG A 27 -12.05 -6.22 13.55
C ARG A 27 -13.23 -7.10 13.15
N VAL A 28 -13.13 -8.38 13.45
CA VAL A 28 -14.20 -9.36 13.24
C VAL A 28 -14.79 -9.71 14.59
N VAL A 29 -16.12 -9.71 14.68
CA VAL A 29 -16.85 -10.06 15.91
C VAL A 29 -17.77 -11.24 15.58
N ILE A 30 -17.68 -12.31 16.35
CA ILE A 30 -18.59 -13.45 16.30
C ILE A 30 -19.60 -13.26 17.42
N ASN A 31 -20.87 -13.09 17.06
CA ASN A 31 -21.96 -12.86 18.01
C ASN A 31 -22.65 -14.16 18.43
N ASP A 32 -22.79 -15.10 17.50
CA ASP A 32 -23.54 -16.32 17.71
C ASP A 32 -23.07 -17.41 16.75
N GLY A 33 -23.42 -18.65 17.05
CA GLY A 33 -23.14 -19.81 16.22
C GLY A 33 -23.85 -21.05 16.77
N SER A 34 -24.02 -22.03 15.92
CA SER A 34 -24.58 -23.31 16.27
C SER A 34 -23.69 -24.45 15.78
N SER A 35 -23.78 -25.59 16.45
CA SER A 35 -23.05 -26.79 16.08
C SER A 35 -23.94 -28.02 16.10
N HIS A 36 -23.60 -28.99 15.28
CA HIS A 36 -24.28 -30.28 15.22
C HIS A 36 -23.26 -31.39 15.40
N ALA A 37 -23.67 -32.48 16.08
CA ALA A 37 -22.77 -33.59 16.44
C ALA A 37 -22.16 -34.31 15.22
N VAL A 38 -22.82 -34.25 14.07
CA VAL A 38 -22.47 -35.06 12.89
C VAL A 38 -21.65 -34.27 11.86
N ASP A 39 -21.95 -32.98 11.66
CA ASP A 39 -21.43 -32.15 10.56
C ASP A 39 -20.58 -30.98 11.01
N SER A 40 -20.36 -30.82 12.30
CA SER A 40 -19.50 -29.81 12.86
C SER A 40 -18.08 -30.33 13.09
N SER A 41 -17.09 -29.65 12.51
CA SER A 41 -15.68 -29.99 12.64
C SER A 41 -14.82 -28.73 12.60
N ASP A 42 -13.53 -28.85 12.99
CA ASP A 42 -12.57 -27.77 12.87
C ASP A 42 -12.51 -27.23 11.43
N ILE A 43 -12.43 -28.13 10.45
CA ILE A 43 -12.38 -27.76 9.04
C ILE A 43 -13.67 -27.08 8.57
N ALA A 44 -14.83 -27.59 9.00
CA ALA A 44 -16.12 -27.01 8.63
C ALA A 44 -16.27 -25.58 9.14
N PHE A 45 -15.86 -25.31 10.38
CA PHE A 45 -15.87 -23.95 10.94
C PHE A 45 -14.84 -23.02 10.31
N GLN A 46 -13.66 -23.52 9.94
CA GLN A 46 -12.70 -22.72 9.17
C GLN A 46 -13.28 -22.32 7.81
N GLU A 47 -13.91 -23.25 7.08
CA GLU A 47 -14.52 -22.95 5.79
C GLU A 47 -15.73 -22.02 5.92
N ALA A 48 -16.53 -22.16 6.97
CA ALA A 48 -17.62 -21.23 7.26
C ALA A 48 -17.10 -19.81 7.49
N ALA A 49 -16.02 -19.67 8.24
CA ALA A 49 -15.35 -18.38 8.48
C ALA A 49 -14.80 -17.78 7.18
N ARG A 50 -14.16 -18.58 6.33
CA ARG A 50 -13.67 -18.12 5.02
C ARG A 50 -14.82 -17.68 4.11
N GLY A 51 -15.92 -18.42 4.07
CA GLY A 51 -17.11 -18.05 3.33
C GLY A 51 -17.73 -16.76 3.83
N ALA A 52 -17.86 -16.59 5.13
CA ALA A 52 -18.33 -15.36 5.76
C ALA A 52 -17.44 -14.17 5.39
N PHE A 53 -16.12 -14.34 5.44
CA PHE A 53 -15.17 -13.29 5.05
C PHE A 53 -15.36 -12.86 3.60
N ARG A 54 -15.47 -13.81 2.68
CA ARG A 54 -15.71 -13.50 1.25
C ARG A 54 -17.01 -12.72 1.05
N ASP A 55 -18.04 -12.99 1.86
CA ASP A 55 -19.32 -12.31 1.79
C ASP A 55 -19.26 -10.88 2.35
N PHE A 56 -18.72 -10.69 3.55
CA PHE A 56 -18.75 -9.36 4.17
C PHE A 56 -17.63 -8.42 3.70
N PHE A 57 -16.49 -8.92 3.25
CA PHE A 57 -15.33 -8.11 2.91
C PHE A 57 -15.61 -7.00 1.89
N PRO A 58 -16.29 -7.27 0.75
CA PRO A 58 -16.64 -6.21 -0.19
C PRO A 58 -17.57 -5.15 0.42
N ARG A 59 -18.43 -5.52 1.35
CA ARG A 59 -19.38 -4.63 2.02
C ARG A 59 -18.75 -3.80 3.15
N ALA A 60 -17.59 -4.22 3.64
CA ALA A 60 -16.83 -3.50 4.65
C ALA A 60 -16.09 -2.26 4.11
N ASN A 61 -16.26 -1.94 2.82
CA ASN A 61 -15.62 -0.82 2.14
C ASN A 61 -14.09 -0.85 2.26
N PRO A 62 -13.44 -1.92 1.79
CA PRO A 62 -11.99 -2.05 1.89
C PRO A 62 -11.30 -0.97 1.05
N LYS A 63 -10.22 -0.42 1.60
CA LYS A 63 -9.36 0.57 0.95
C LYS A 63 -8.00 -0.04 0.66
N ILE A 64 -7.37 0.39 -0.41
CA ILE A 64 -6.00 0.02 -0.71
C ILE A 64 -5.07 1.05 -0.08
N LEU A 65 -4.10 0.56 0.68
CA LEU A 65 -3.05 1.38 1.26
C LEU A 65 -1.76 1.22 0.47
N GLU A 66 -1.05 2.33 0.29
CA GLU A 66 0.28 2.34 -0.31
C GLU A 66 1.31 2.87 0.69
N PRO A 67 2.56 2.37 0.64
CA PRO A 67 3.61 2.92 1.46
C PRO A 67 4.01 4.31 0.97
N ILE A 68 4.10 5.25 1.90
CA ILE A 68 4.57 6.61 1.68
C ILE A 68 5.96 6.72 2.27
N MET A 69 6.89 7.22 1.47
CA MET A 69 8.28 7.39 1.87
C MET A 69 8.56 8.85 2.23
N LYS A 70 9.33 9.05 3.28
CA LYS A 70 9.92 10.34 3.60
C LYS A 70 11.19 10.51 2.77
N LEU A 71 11.16 11.49 1.89
CA LEU A 71 12.23 11.79 0.96
C LEU A 71 12.94 13.08 1.39
N SER A 72 14.26 13.07 1.38
CA SER A 72 15.09 14.26 1.56
C SER A 72 16.05 14.38 0.41
N ILE A 73 16.03 15.50 -0.30
CA ILE A 73 16.93 15.80 -1.42
C ILE A 73 17.83 16.95 -1.01
N GLU A 74 19.11 16.79 -1.21
CA GLU A 74 20.12 17.85 -1.02
C GLU A 74 20.89 18.06 -2.32
N GLY A 75 21.10 19.32 -2.65
CA GLY A 75 21.88 19.69 -3.82
C GLY A 75 22.11 21.19 -3.91
N PRO A 76 22.85 21.69 -4.93
CA PRO A 76 23.06 23.10 -5.13
C PRO A 76 21.74 23.87 -5.24
N ALA A 77 21.66 25.03 -4.62
CA ALA A 77 20.48 25.87 -4.60
C ALA A 77 19.95 26.25 -5.99
N GLU A 78 20.83 26.34 -6.98
CA GLU A 78 20.47 26.61 -8.37
C GLU A 78 19.54 25.55 -8.98
N PHE A 79 19.52 24.32 -8.44
CA PHE A 79 18.68 23.21 -8.87
C PHE A 79 17.44 22.98 -8.00
N SER A 80 17.17 23.84 -7.03
CA SER A 80 16.03 23.67 -6.13
C SER A 80 14.69 23.55 -6.86
N GLY A 81 14.49 24.34 -7.90
CA GLY A 81 13.30 24.24 -8.75
C GLY A 81 13.17 22.91 -9.47
N ASN A 82 14.27 22.34 -9.93
CA ASN A 82 14.30 21.03 -10.57
C ASN A 82 13.95 19.91 -9.56
N MET A 83 14.48 19.98 -8.35
CA MET A 83 14.20 19.05 -7.28
C MET A 83 12.71 19.08 -6.88
N LEU A 84 12.13 20.27 -6.72
CA LEU A 84 10.70 20.45 -6.44
C LEU A 84 9.83 19.90 -7.57
N GLY A 85 10.18 20.19 -8.82
CA GLY A 85 9.46 19.70 -9.99
C GLY A 85 9.43 18.16 -10.06
N LEU A 86 10.55 17.51 -9.77
CA LEU A 86 10.63 16.04 -9.74
C LEU A 86 9.72 15.42 -8.68
N ILE A 87 9.64 16.03 -7.49
CA ILE A 87 8.75 15.59 -6.41
C ILE A 87 7.29 15.71 -6.86
N MET A 88 6.92 16.82 -7.44
CA MET A 88 5.54 17.07 -7.91
C MET A 88 5.12 16.10 -9.01
N GLN A 89 6.02 15.76 -9.94
CA GLN A 89 5.77 14.77 -11.00
C GLN A 89 5.53 13.36 -10.45
N ARG A 90 5.98 13.09 -9.23
CA ARG A 90 5.89 11.79 -8.57
C ARG A 90 4.81 11.72 -7.50
N ARG A 91 3.77 12.52 -7.61
CA ARG A 91 2.69 12.63 -6.62
C ARG A 91 3.19 12.96 -5.20
N GLY A 92 4.33 13.64 -5.10
CA GLY A 92 4.92 14.00 -3.83
C GLY A 92 4.28 15.25 -3.23
N ILE A 93 4.34 15.31 -1.91
CA ILE A 93 3.91 16.47 -1.11
C ILE A 93 5.16 17.04 -0.44
N VAL A 94 5.49 18.28 -0.75
CA VAL A 94 6.63 18.98 -0.14
C VAL A 94 6.26 19.36 1.29
N LEU A 95 7.07 18.92 2.24
CA LEU A 95 6.93 19.25 3.67
C LEU A 95 7.67 20.51 4.05
N GLY A 96 8.81 20.77 3.43
CA GLY A 96 9.63 21.92 3.69
C GLY A 96 10.79 22.03 2.71
N SER A 97 11.30 23.24 2.58
CA SER A 97 12.49 23.54 1.78
C SER A 97 13.34 24.55 2.52
N THR A 98 14.63 24.26 2.63
CA THR A 98 15.61 25.15 3.26
C THR A 98 16.77 25.38 2.31
N GLU A 99 17.37 26.55 2.42
CA GLU A 99 18.57 26.92 1.66
C GLU A 99 19.57 27.56 2.60
N GLU A 100 20.78 27.03 2.64
CA GLU A 100 21.85 27.50 3.47
C GLU A 100 23.19 27.29 2.77
N ASP A 101 24.00 28.33 2.72
CA ASP A 101 25.35 28.31 2.10
C ASP A 101 25.38 27.76 0.66
N GLY A 102 24.37 28.10 -0.14
CA GLY A 102 24.24 27.65 -1.53
C GLY A 102 23.80 26.21 -1.70
N VAL A 103 23.41 25.55 -0.62
CA VAL A 103 22.85 24.19 -0.63
C VAL A 103 21.34 24.24 -0.31
N ALA A 104 20.54 23.67 -1.18
CA ALA A 104 19.11 23.49 -0.94
C ALA A 104 18.84 22.08 -0.41
N ARG A 105 17.93 21.99 0.56
CA ARG A 105 17.38 20.75 1.07
C ARG A 105 15.87 20.80 0.95
N VAL A 106 15.31 19.77 0.34
CA VAL A 106 13.86 19.61 0.19
C VAL A 106 13.42 18.33 0.88
N ASP A 107 12.50 18.45 1.83
CA ASP A 107 11.86 17.32 2.49
C ASP A 107 10.45 17.13 1.94
N ALA A 108 10.09 15.90 1.63
CA ALA A 108 8.81 15.57 1.03
C ALA A 108 8.33 14.18 1.45
N GLU A 109 7.05 13.93 1.22
CA GLU A 109 6.46 12.59 1.28
C GLU A 109 6.06 12.16 -0.14
N VAL A 110 6.54 10.99 -0.56
CA VAL A 110 6.29 10.47 -1.92
C VAL A 110 5.91 9.00 -1.84
N PRO A 111 4.90 8.54 -2.60
CA PRO A 111 4.57 7.12 -2.66
C PRO A 111 5.74 6.29 -3.17
N LEU A 112 6.02 5.16 -2.52
CA LEU A 112 7.12 4.28 -2.92
C LEU A 112 7.02 3.84 -4.38
N SER A 113 5.81 3.56 -4.86
CA SER A 113 5.57 3.16 -6.25
C SER A 113 6.06 4.17 -7.29
N GLU A 114 6.16 5.44 -6.91
CA GLU A 114 6.62 6.53 -7.78
C GLU A 114 8.14 6.75 -7.69
N MET A 115 8.83 6.09 -6.76
CA MET A 115 10.25 6.30 -6.50
C MET A 115 11.18 5.41 -7.32
N PHE A 116 10.65 4.40 -8.01
CA PHE A 116 11.45 3.55 -8.87
C PHE A 116 12.07 4.36 -10.02
N GLY A 117 13.38 4.23 -10.17
CA GLY A 117 14.13 4.96 -11.18
C GLY A 117 14.32 6.45 -10.90
N PHE A 118 14.09 6.92 -9.68
CA PHE A 118 14.20 8.35 -9.32
C PHE A 118 15.62 8.91 -9.44
N SER A 119 16.65 8.11 -9.20
CA SER A 119 18.04 8.56 -9.24
C SER A 119 18.47 9.11 -10.60
N THR A 120 18.01 8.52 -11.69
CA THR A 120 18.37 8.93 -13.05
C THR A 120 17.87 10.34 -13.38
N PRO A 121 16.58 10.68 -13.28
CA PRO A 121 16.12 12.04 -13.53
C PRO A 121 16.67 13.04 -12.52
N LEU A 122 16.92 12.65 -11.27
CA LEU A 122 17.56 13.54 -10.30
C LEU A 122 18.96 13.93 -10.74
N ARG A 123 19.78 12.97 -11.13
CA ARG A 123 21.15 13.25 -11.61
C ARG A 123 21.16 14.04 -12.91
N SER A 124 20.30 13.70 -13.87
CA SER A 124 20.20 14.39 -15.15
C SER A 124 19.85 15.87 -14.98
N SER A 125 18.89 16.18 -14.11
CA SER A 125 18.40 17.54 -13.91
C SER A 125 19.28 18.40 -13.00
N THR A 126 20.22 17.78 -12.27
CA THR A 126 21.11 18.45 -11.30
C THR A 126 22.60 18.28 -11.62
N GLN A 127 22.93 17.86 -12.82
CA GLN A 127 24.33 17.60 -13.26
C GLN A 127 25.08 16.65 -12.32
N GLY A 128 24.37 15.67 -11.75
CA GLY A 128 24.94 14.71 -10.82
C GLY A 128 25.27 15.27 -9.42
N LYS A 129 24.85 16.50 -9.13
CA LYS A 129 25.25 17.21 -7.89
C LYS A 129 24.26 17.04 -6.73
N ALA A 130 23.05 16.55 -6.99
CA ALA A 130 22.07 16.30 -5.94
C ALA A 130 22.06 14.84 -5.51
N GLU A 131 21.79 14.63 -4.23
CA GLU A 131 21.63 13.33 -3.60
C GLU A 131 20.29 13.26 -2.87
N PHE A 132 19.77 12.05 -2.67
CA PHE A 132 18.56 11.86 -1.90
C PHE A 132 18.69 10.69 -0.93
N THR A 133 17.96 10.79 0.16
CA THR A 133 17.72 9.71 1.11
C THR A 133 16.24 9.47 1.23
N MET A 134 15.86 8.23 1.52
CA MET A 134 14.48 7.82 1.58
C MET A 134 14.29 6.82 2.71
N GLU A 135 13.25 7.01 3.52
CA GLU A 135 12.86 6.10 4.59
C GLU A 135 11.33 5.93 4.60
N PHE A 136 10.86 4.82 5.15
CA PHE A 136 9.44 4.60 5.31
C PHE A 136 8.83 5.59 6.31
N ALA A 137 7.73 6.24 5.93
CA ALA A 137 7.00 7.14 6.81
C ALA A 137 5.70 6.51 7.33
N LYS A 138 4.81 6.10 6.44
CA LYS A 138 3.48 5.61 6.78
C LYS A 138 2.83 4.87 5.61
N TYR A 139 1.69 4.22 5.89
CA TYR A 139 0.74 3.81 4.86
C TYR A 139 -0.34 4.88 4.70
N ALA A 140 -0.77 5.12 3.49
CA ALA A 140 -1.87 6.03 3.17
C ALA A 140 -2.77 5.42 2.10
N GLU A 141 -4.03 5.84 2.09
CA GLU A 141 -5.00 5.42 1.07
C GLU A 141 -4.57 5.88 -0.31
N THR A 142 -4.62 4.96 -1.30
CA THR A 142 -4.33 5.30 -2.69
C THR A 142 -5.43 6.18 -3.28
N PRO A 143 -5.10 7.12 -4.18
CA PRO A 143 -6.11 7.83 -4.97
C PRO A 143 -6.99 6.86 -5.78
N SER A 144 -8.23 7.25 -6.06
CA SER A 144 -9.21 6.39 -6.73
C SER A 144 -8.76 5.88 -8.10
N ASN A 145 -8.10 6.71 -8.89
CA ASN A 145 -7.54 6.33 -10.19
C ASN A 145 -6.45 5.25 -10.08
N ILE A 146 -5.57 5.36 -9.10
CA ILE A 146 -4.53 4.36 -8.82
C ILE A 146 -5.16 3.07 -8.31
N THR A 147 -6.16 3.17 -7.42
CA THR A 147 -6.92 2.03 -6.91
C THR A 147 -7.56 1.24 -8.04
N GLU A 148 -8.24 1.90 -8.97
CA GLU A 148 -8.86 1.26 -10.14
C GLU A 148 -7.84 0.54 -11.01
N ASP A 149 -6.70 1.15 -11.30
CA ASP A 149 -5.63 0.54 -12.09
C ASP A 149 -5.05 -0.70 -11.42
N LEU A 150 -4.83 -0.66 -10.11
CA LEU A 150 -4.35 -1.80 -9.34
C LEU A 150 -5.34 -2.96 -9.36
N LEU A 151 -6.63 -2.68 -9.22
CA LEU A 151 -7.70 -3.69 -9.27
C LEU A 151 -7.81 -4.32 -10.65
N LYS A 152 -7.73 -3.53 -11.72
CA LYS A 152 -7.73 -4.04 -13.11
C LYS A 152 -6.53 -4.94 -13.38
N LYS A 153 -5.34 -4.55 -12.96
CA LYS A 153 -4.11 -5.37 -13.10
C LYS A 153 -4.21 -6.68 -12.32
N ALA A 154 -4.74 -6.64 -11.10
CA ALA A 154 -4.94 -7.84 -10.29
C ALA A 154 -5.96 -8.81 -10.92
N ALA A 155 -7.06 -8.30 -11.48
CA ALA A 155 -8.06 -9.11 -12.18
C ALA A 155 -7.47 -9.75 -13.44
N ALA A 156 -6.71 -9.01 -14.24
CA ALA A 156 -6.03 -9.52 -15.43
C ALA A 156 -5.00 -10.60 -15.09
N ALA A 157 -4.24 -10.42 -14.02
CA ALA A 157 -3.27 -11.42 -13.55
C ALA A 157 -3.94 -12.71 -13.11
N LYS A 158 -5.08 -12.64 -12.41
CA LYS A 158 -5.87 -13.81 -12.02
C LYS A 158 -6.44 -14.56 -13.21
N GLU A 159 -6.90 -13.85 -14.23
CA GLU A 159 -7.41 -14.46 -15.47
C GLU A 159 -6.30 -15.16 -16.25
N ALA A 160 -5.13 -14.54 -16.37
CA ALA A 160 -3.96 -15.12 -17.01
C ALA A 160 -3.46 -16.40 -16.30
N ALA A 161 -3.56 -16.44 -14.97
CA ALA A 161 -3.15 -17.61 -14.17
C ALA A 161 -4.14 -18.80 -14.26
N ARG A 162 -5.36 -18.60 -14.82
CA ARG A 162 -6.36 -19.66 -15.03
C ARG A 162 -6.25 -20.35 -16.39
N LYS A 163 -5.48 -19.81 -17.32
CA LYS A 163 -5.16 -20.38 -18.63
C LYS A 163 -3.91 -21.24 -18.55
#